data_8312709bc9ffa029b79cbe85db474ea1
#
_entry.id   8312709bc9ffa029b79cbe85db474ea1
#
_cell.length_a   1.000
_cell.length_b   1.000
_cell.length_c   1.000
_cell.angle_alpha   90.00
_cell.angle_beta   90.00
_cell.angle_gamma   90.00
#
_symmetry.space_group_name_H-M   'P 1'
#
loop_
_entity.id
_entity.type
_entity.pdbx_description
1 polymer ?
#
loop_
_entity_poly.entity_id
_entity_poly.type
_entity_poly.pdbx_seq_one_letter_code
_entity_poly.pdbx_strand_id
1 'polypeptide(L)'
;MPEIFHALGLHLHQPLGNLVALHNSSEPWEAKQILWCYDRITRMLDQYWDVARLHLSFSGTLLKQLEDPGVRETFSDTVNIADFLHRFRCANIEYLGSGLYHPVYPLTPVADWDAQTDWWKGLGRHLLGRDAFNGFWPPEMGFCMEMIPMLARHGFKYVLVDSIYIKPRREMRWEETRYRPYLARFGGAEIIVVPRDRDLSNAQLSGLDPGWFQNEIHERTKFCDFPALVTTWTDGENGGWFRTSQVESGFWGFFYKPILDRYRAGTLGFTPIHLSEYLRRFPPTEEVEVHRGAWNTEHHWGGDFTQWTGSLLQKKGWDELKNASAYYWQVKKKFDARAEKLSNADEIRPLIVQAYDHLLTAETSCNFYWGSRWVHRSFDGLEQTYHLLDTAMQKMQSQSGRLT
;
A
#
# COMPACT_ATOMS: atom_id res chain seq x y z
N MET A 1 -25.77 23.69 -5.95
CA MET A 1 -25.22 22.34 -6.02
C MET A 1 -24.10 22.27 -4.99
N PRO A 2 -23.87 21.13 -4.35
CA PRO A 2 -22.76 20.98 -3.42
C PRO A 2 -21.42 21.20 -4.13
N GLU A 3 -20.39 21.61 -3.37
CA GLU A 3 -19.02 21.58 -3.89
C GLU A 3 -18.60 20.12 -4.09
N ILE A 4 -18.02 19.80 -5.23
CA ILE A 4 -17.57 18.46 -5.57
C ILE A 4 -16.04 18.46 -5.66
N PHE A 5 -15.40 17.56 -4.95
CA PHE A 5 -13.95 17.37 -4.93
C PHE A 5 -13.60 15.98 -5.41
N HIS A 6 -12.45 15.87 -6.07
CA HIS A 6 -11.93 14.60 -6.54
C HIS A 6 -10.49 14.39 -6.05
N ALA A 7 -10.28 13.31 -5.34
CA ALA A 7 -8.95 12.83 -4.92
C ALA A 7 -8.57 11.61 -5.78
N LEU A 8 -7.61 11.80 -6.69
CA LEU A 8 -7.08 10.74 -7.53
C LEU A 8 -5.83 10.16 -6.92
N GLY A 9 -5.78 8.83 -6.79
CA GLY A 9 -4.61 8.12 -6.30
C GLY A 9 -4.20 6.95 -7.17
N LEU A 10 -2.90 6.62 -7.09
CA LEU A 10 -2.31 5.45 -7.73
C LEU A 10 -1.51 4.66 -6.70
N HIS A 11 -1.68 3.34 -6.74
CA HIS A 11 -0.85 2.40 -6.00
C HIS A 11 0.23 1.85 -6.92
N LEU A 12 1.48 1.88 -6.46
CA LEU A 12 2.64 1.41 -7.20
C LEU A 12 3.25 0.23 -6.45
N HIS A 13 3.17 -0.94 -7.06
CA HIS A 13 3.57 -2.18 -6.41
C HIS A 13 4.26 -3.14 -7.38
N GLN A 14 5.38 -3.68 -6.94
CA GLN A 14 6.00 -4.85 -7.55
C GLN A 14 6.45 -5.82 -6.46
N PRO A 15 6.13 -7.11 -6.56
CA PRO A 15 6.66 -8.12 -5.66
C PRO A 15 8.19 -8.07 -5.61
N LEU A 16 8.78 -8.39 -4.47
CA LEU A 16 10.23 -8.32 -4.31
C LEU A 16 10.95 -9.21 -5.36
N GLY A 17 11.96 -8.62 -6.04
CA GLY A 17 12.72 -9.26 -7.11
C GLY A 17 11.98 -9.41 -8.44
N ASN A 18 10.74 -8.95 -8.55
CA ASN A 18 9.93 -9.15 -9.76
C ASN A 18 10.46 -8.40 -10.98
N LEU A 19 11.00 -7.19 -10.83
CA LEU A 19 11.55 -6.44 -11.96
C LEU A 19 12.70 -7.18 -12.65
N VAL A 20 13.64 -7.72 -11.87
CA VAL A 20 14.78 -8.50 -12.40
C VAL A 20 14.30 -9.86 -12.93
N ALA A 21 13.34 -10.50 -12.26
CA ALA A 21 12.77 -11.77 -12.73
C ALA A 21 12.07 -11.61 -14.10
N LEU A 22 11.30 -10.54 -14.30
CA LEU A 22 10.69 -10.21 -15.60
C LEU A 22 11.75 -9.89 -16.65
N HIS A 23 12.78 -9.10 -16.30
CA HIS A 23 13.87 -8.78 -17.23
C HIS A 23 14.60 -10.03 -17.75
N ASN A 24 14.78 -11.03 -16.89
CA ASN A 24 15.44 -12.30 -17.23
C ASN A 24 14.46 -13.37 -17.79
N SER A 25 13.20 -13.03 -17.97
CA SER A 25 12.16 -13.94 -18.51
C SER A 25 12.11 -13.90 -20.04
N SER A 26 11.15 -14.63 -20.62
CA SER A 26 10.79 -14.50 -22.04
C SER A 26 10.14 -13.16 -22.41
N GLU A 27 9.78 -12.33 -21.42
CA GLU A 27 9.07 -11.07 -21.60
C GLU A 27 9.80 -9.88 -20.92
N PRO A 28 11.09 -9.60 -21.27
CA PRO A 28 11.89 -8.55 -20.62
C PRO A 28 11.32 -7.14 -20.83
N TRP A 29 10.52 -6.98 -21.87
CA TRP A 29 9.83 -5.74 -22.21
C TRP A 29 8.82 -5.31 -21.13
N GLU A 30 8.22 -6.26 -20.44
CA GLU A 30 7.22 -5.97 -19.40
C GLU A 30 7.84 -5.17 -18.24
N ALA A 31 9.02 -5.54 -17.78
CA ALA A 31 9.73 -4.79 -16.74
C ALA A 31 10.04 -3.35 -17.17
N LYS A 32 10.42 -3.15 -18.44
CA LYS A 32 10.66 -1.81 -19.00
C LYS A 32 9.38 -0.98 -19.05
N GLN A 33 8.26 -1.56 -19.46
CA GLN A 33 6.96 -0.89 -19.47
C GLN A 33 6.54 -0.44 -18.07
N ILE A 34 6.72 -1.27 -17.05
CA ILE A 34 6.43 -0.95 -15.66
C ILE A 34 7.26 0.26 -15.20
N LEU A 35 8.56 0.27 -15.46
CA LEU A 35 9.43 1.39 -15.10
C LEU A 35 9.06 2.68 -15.84
N TRP A 36 8.62 2.59 -17.10
CA TRP A 36 8.10 3.75 -17.83
C TRP A 36 6.81 4.30 -17.24
N CYS A 37 5.94 3.45 -16.66
CA CYS A 37 4.75 3.94 -15.95
C CYS A 37 5.15 4.86 -14.80
N TYR A 38 6.18 4.51 -14.03
CA TYR A 38 6.65 5.32 -12.91
C TYR A 38 7.31 6.63 -13.36
N ASP A 39 8.17 6.58 -14.37
CA ASP A 39 8.84 7.77 -14.92
C ASP A 39 7.84 8.79 -15.50
N ARG A 40 6.77 8.31 -16.15
CA ARG A 40 5.72 9.17 -16.74
C ARG A 40 4.97 10.00 -15.71
N ILE A 41 4.77 9.49 -14.50
CA ILE A 41 4.07 10.22 -13.42
C ILE A 41 4.72 11.58 -13.21
N THR A 42 6.02 11.60 -12.98
CA THR A 42 6.75 12.85 -12.68
C THR A 42 6.82 13.78 -13.88
N ARG A 43 6.98 13.25 -15.11
CA ARG A 43 6.99 14.06 -16.34
C ARG A 43 5.65 14.73 -16.61
N MET A 44 4.53 14.06 -16.29
CA MET A 44 3.20 14.66 -16.38
C MET A 44 3.03 15.78 -15.35
N LEU A 45 3.46 15.56 -14.11
CA LEU A 45 3.34 16.54 -13.04
C LEU A 45 4.15 17.81 -13.30
N ASP A 46 5.33 17.71 -13.94
CA ASP A 46 6.13 18.87 -14.30
C ASP A 46 5.38 19.86 -15.20
N GLN A 47 4.48 19.38 -16.05
CA GLN A 47 3.67 20.22 -16.95
C GLN A 47 2.41 20.78 -16.27
N TYR A 48 1.98 20.20 -15.15
CA TYR A 48 0.72 20.49 -14.47
C TYR A 48 0.88 20.73 -12.95
N TRP A 49 2.08 21.14 -12.51
CA TRP A 49 2.41 21.35 -11.10
C TRP A 49 1.44 22.31 -10.37
N ASP A 50 0.86 23.25 -11.09
CA ASP A 50 -0.08 24.27 -10.59
C ASP A 50 -1.45 23.68 -10.27
N VAL A 51 -1.95 22.74 -11.07
CA VAL A 51 -3.32 22.20 -11.00
C VAL A 51 -3.39 20.72 -10.60
N ALA A 52 -2.35 19.93 -10.81
CA ALA A 52 -2.37 18.53 -10.46
C ALA A 52 -2.40 18.32 -8.94
N ARG A 53 -3.27 17.42 -8.49
CA ARG A 53 -3.39 16.96 -7.11
C ARG A 53 -3.44 15.43 -7.14
N LEU A 54 -2.26 14.83 -7.04
CA LEU A 54 -2.09 13.39 -7.15
C LEU A 54 -1.69 12.81 -5.79
N HIS A 55 -2.20 11.62 -5.51
CA HIS A 55 -1.78 10.81 -4.37
C HIS A 55 -1.05 9.57 -4.87
N LEU A 56 -0.01 9.18 -4.18
CA LEU A 56 0.72 7.94 -4.47
C LEU A 56 0.91 7.12 -3.20
N SER A 57 0.75 5.82 -3.33
CA SER A 57 1.25 4.85 -2.37
C SER A 57 2.25 3.91 -3.06
N PHE A 58 3.41 3.75 -2.47
CA PHE A 58 4.42 2.78 -2.91
C PHE A 58 4.44 1.60 -1.95
N SER A 59 4.43 0.37 -2.50
CA SER A 59 4.82 -0.77 -1.67
C SER A 59 6.29 -0.67 -1.28
N GLY A 60 6.64 -1.11 -0.09
CA GLY A 60 8.05 -1.13 0.31
C GLY A 60 8.86 -2.13 -0.52
N THR A 61 8.24 -3.20 -1.03
CA THR A 61 8.87 -4.15 -1.96
C THR A 61 9.31 -3.49 -3.26
N LEU A 62 8.52 -2.54 -3.79
CA LEU A 62 8.94 -1.73 -4.93
C LEU A 62 10.06 -0.77 -4.54
N LEU A 63 9.92 -0.04 -3.43
CA LEU A 63 10.94 0.91 -2.97
C LEU A 63 12.30 0.23 -2.75
N LYS A 64 12.33 -0.97 -2.15
CA LYS A 64 13.56 -1.78 -1.99
C LYS A 64 14.21 -2.10 -3.34
N GLN A 65 13.43 -2.45 -4.36
CA GLN A 65 13.96 -2.70 -5.70
C GLN A 65 14.50 -1.42 -6.37
N LEU A 66 13.81 -0.29 -6.21
CA LEU A 66 14.27 0.99 -6.77
C LEU A 66 15.51 1.55 -6.05
N GLU A 67 15.74 1.15 -4.80
CA GLU A 67 16.96 1.49 -4.03
C GLU A 67 18.15 0.64 -4.45
N ASP A 68 17.92 -0.62 -4.87
CA ASP A 68 18.97 -1.59 -5.16
C ASP A 68 19.88 -1.15 -6.32
N PRO A 69 21.21 -1.07 -6.11
CA PRO A 69 22.16 -0.66 -7.16
C PRO A 69 22.17 -1.60 -8.37
N GLY A 70 21.99 -2.91 -8.18
CA GLY A 70 21.94 -3.90 -9.24
C GLY A 70 20.71 -3.72 -10.13
N VAL A 71 19.56 -3.39 -9.54
CA VAL A 71 18.34 -3.04 -10.28
C VAL A 71 18.56 -1.76 -11.09
N ARG A 72 19.16 -0.73 -10.49
CA ARG A 72 19.46 0.54 -11.19
C ARG A 72 20.40 0.34 -12.36
N GLU A 73 21.41 -0.50 -12.20
CA GLU A 73 22.36 -0.84 -13.28
C GLU A 73 21.67 -1.63 -14.38
N THR A 74 20.88 -2.66 -14.03
CA THR A 74 20.16 -3.50 -14.99
C THR A 74 19.23 -2.71 -15.91
N PHE A 75 18.62 -1.63 -15.41
CA PHE A 75 17.65 -0.83 -16.17
C PHE A 75 18.18 0.55 -16.59
N SER A 76 19.49 0.79 -16.50
CA SER A 76 20.09 2.08 -16.83
C SER A 76 19.91 2.52 -18.29
N ASP A 77 19.74 1.57 -19.21
CA ASP A 77 19.40 1.81 -20.62
C ASP A 77 17.92 2.16 -20.85
N THR A 78 17.08 1.94 -19.87
CA THR A 78 15.62 2.10 -19.95
C THR A 78 15.15 3.39 -19.31
N VAL A 79 15.49 3.59 -18.04
CA VAL A 79 15.16 4.78 -17.25
C VAL A 79 16.27 5.08 -16.24
N ASN A 80 16.50 6.36 -15.97
CA ASN A 80 17.34 6.76 -14.85
C ASN A 80 16.52 6.73 -13.55
N ILE A 81 16.59 5.61 -12.81
CA ILE A 81 15.85 5.41 -11.58
C ILE A 81 16.19 6.48 -10.52
N ALA A 82 17.47 6.87 -10.40
CA ALA A 82 17.88 7.89 -9.44
C ALA A 82 17.26 9.26 -9.77
N ASP A 83 17.14 9.59 -11.04
CA ASP A 83 16.54 10.83 -11.52
C ASP A 83 15.02 10.85 -11.27
N PHE A 84 14.29 9.80 -11.61
CA PHE A 84 12.86 9.83 -11.31
C PHE A 84 12.55 9.79 -9.80
N LEU A 85 13.35 9.12 -8.98
CA LEU A 85 13.22 9.20 -7.51
C LEU A 85 13.49 10.63 -7.01
N HIS A 86 14.47 11.32 -7.59
CA HIS A 86 14.72 12.73 -7.28
C HIS A 86 13.50 13.60 -7.63
N ARG A 87 12.90 13.40 -8.82
CA ARG A 87 11.68 14.11 -9.23
C ARG A 87 10.49 13.83 -8.30
N PHE A 88 10.33 12.60 -7.82
CA PHE A 88 9.31 12.28 -6.82
C PHE A 88 9.50 13.06 -5.52
N ARG A 89 10.74 13.31 -5.08
CA ARG A 89 11.01 14.15 -3.89
C ARG A 89 10.54 15.58 -4.07
N CYS A 90 10.64 16.12 -5.28
CA CYS A 90 10.32 17.52 -5.60
C CYS A 90 8.83 17.72 -5.97
N ALA A 91 8.13 16.68 -6.41
CA ALA A 91 6.78 16.76 -6.94
C ALA A 91 5.74 17.12 -5.88
N ASN A 92 4.68 17.85 -6.31
CA ASN A 92 3.51 18.13 -5.48
C ASN A 92 2.59 16.93 -5.42
N ILE A 93 2.99 15.93 -4.63
CA ILE A 93 2.30 14.66 -4.43
C ILE A 93 2.02 14.47 -2.95
N GLU A 94 0.82 14.02 -2.62
CA GLU A 94 0.52 13.51 -1.29
C GLU A 94 0.83 12.01 -1.24
N TYR A 95 1.86 11.64 -0.47
CA TYR A 95 2.27 10.25 -0.30
C TYR A 95 1.54 9.61 0.88
N LEU A 96 1.05 8.39 0.67
CA LEU A 96 0.47 7.56 1.72
C LEU A 96 1.47 6.50 2.18
N GLY A 97 1.52 6.28 3.49
CA GLY A 97 2.23 5.17 4.08
C GLY A 97 1.61 3.82 3.73
N SER A 98 2.38 2.74 3.89
CA SER A 98 1.94 1.38 3.61
C SER A 98 2.73 0.37 4.45
N GLY A 99 2.68 -0.92 4.12
CA GLY A 99 3.51 -1.97 4.71
C GLY A 99 4.76 -2.26 3.88
N LEU A 100 5.89 -2.56 4.55
CA LEU A 100 7.16 -2.79 3.87
C LEU A 100 7.08 -3.91 2.85
N TYR A 101 6.64 -5.09 3.26
CA TYR A 101 6.51 -6.26 2.40
C TYR A 101 5.10 -6.47 1.85
N HIS A 102 4.30 -5.41 1.79
CA HIS A 102 2.94 -5.45 1.22
C HIS A 102 2.03 -6.51 1.87
N PRO A 103 1.94 -6.57 3.22
CA PRO A 103 1.16 -7.58 3.92
C PRO A 103 -0.34 -7.29 3.82
N VAL A 104 -1.19 -8.33 3.74
CA VAL A 104 -2.61 -8.18 4.02
C VAL A 104 -2.79 -8.12 5.54
N TYR A 105 -2.72 -6.94 6.13
CA TYR A 105 -2.69 -6.75 7.59
C TYR A 105 -3.73 -7.57 8.36
N PRO A 106 -5.01 -7.65 7.95
CA PRO A 106 -5.98 -8.47 8.65
C PRO A 106 -5.67 -9.97 8.71
N LEU A 107 -4.75 -10.47 7.88
CA LEU A 107 -4.36 -11.88 7.83
C LEU A 107 -3.04 -12.16 8.56
N THR A 108 -2.17 -11.14 8.69
CA THR A 108 -0.86 -11.27 9.32
C THR A 108 -0.92 -11.18 10.86
N PRO A 109 0.07 -11.71 11.59
CA PRO A 109 0.15 -11.57 13.03
C PRO A 109 0.22 -10.11 13.48
N VAL A 110 -0.60 -9.72 14.44
CA VAL A 110 -0.66 -8.34 14.97
C VAL A 110 0.70 -7.89 15.52
N ALA A 111 1.49 -8.82 16.05
CA ALA A 111 2.82 -8.54 16.61
C ALA A 111 3.80 -7.99 15.56
N ASP A 112 3.57 -8.23 14.28
CA ASP A 112 4.47 -7.86 13.18
C ASP A 112 4.04 -6.55 12.49
N TRP A 113 2.84 -6.04 12.75
CA TRP A 113 2.29 -4.85 12.10
C TRP A 113 3.13 -3.58 12.29
N ASP A 114 3.61 -3.36 13.52
CA ASP A 114 4.42 -2.16 13.81
C ASP A 114 5.73 -2.18 13.00
N ALA A 115 6.39 -3.33 12.86
CA ALA A 115 7.64 -3.44 12.11
C ALA A 115 7.41 -3.25 10.60
N GLN A 116 6.37 -3.87 10.01
CA GLN A 116 5.99 -3.65 8.61
C GLN A 116 5.80 -2.15 8.33
N THR A 117 5.15 -1.45 9.24
CA THR A 117 4.83 -0.02 9.09
C THR A 117 6.06 0.87 9.34
N ASP A 118 6.84 0.61 10.39
CA ASP A 118 8.02 1.40 10.76
C ASP A 118 9.13 1.32 9.71
N TRP A 119 9.41 0.12 9.25
CA TRP A 119 10.45 -0.08 8.24
C TRP A 119 10.04 0.54 6.90
N TRP A 120 8.74 0.45 6.54
CA TRP A 120 8.24 1.20 5.38
C TRP A 120 8.45 2.71 5.54
N LYS A 121 8.11 3.28 6.70
CA LYS A 121 8.30 4.71 6.98
C LYS A 121 9.77 5.14 6.88
N GLY A 122 10.69 4.31 7.38
CA GLY A 122 12.13 4.56 7.23
C GLY A 122 12.55 4.66 5.78
N LEU A 123 12.19 3.66 4.98
CA LEU A 123 12.50 3.60 3.55
C LEU A 123 11.80 4.71 2.76
N GLY A 124 10.54 4.97 3.05
CA GLY A 124 9.77 6.05 2.42
C GLY A 124 10.35 7.44 2.69
N ARG A 125 10.78 7.73 3.93
CA ARG A 125 11.49 8.99 4.24
C ARG A 125 12.79 9.11 3.44
N HIS A 126 13.55 8.04 3.38
CA HIS A 126 14.83 8.02 2.65
C HIS A 126 14.63 8.26 1.15
N LEU A 127 13.72 7.55 0.51
CA LEU A 127 13.56 7.59 -0.94
C LEU A 127 12.63 8.70 -1.43
N LEU A 128 11.55 9.01 -0.72
CA LEU A 128 10.55 9.99 -1.14
C LEU A 128 10.78 11.38 -0.52
N GLY A 129 11.73 11.52 0.40
CA GLY A 129 12.10 12.80 1.00
C GLY A 129 10.97 13.47 1.79
N ARG A 130 10.17 12.69 2.52
CA ARG A 130 9.06 13.18 3.34
C ARG A 130 9.27 12.78 4.80
N ASP A 131 9.15 13.74 5.72
CA ASP A 131 9.31 13.48 7.15
C ASP A 131 8.07 12.82 7.77
N ALA A 132 6.89 13.09 7.21
CA ALA A 132 5.62 12.56 7.68
C ALA A 132 4.71 12.10 6.54
N PHE A 133 3.92 11.08 6.83
CA PHE A 133 2.86 10.56 5.97
C PHE A 133 1.54 10.66 6.73
N ASN A 134 0.61 11.48 6.24
CA ASN A 134 -0.68 11.69 6.93
C ASN A 134 -1.66 10.55 6.67
N GLY A 135 -1.67 10.02 5.46
CA GLY A 135 -2.56 8.93 5.03
C GLY A 135 -1.88 7.57 5.04
N PHE A 136 -2.70 6.53 5.16
CA PHE A 136 -2.27 5.15 5.04
C PHE A 136 -3.05 4.44 3.92
N TRP A 137 -2.33 3.78 3.03
CA TRP A 137 -2.85 2.84 2.06
C TRP A 137 -2.62 1.43 2.56
N PRO A 138 -3.66 0.73 3.04
CA PRO A 138 -3.50 -0.67 3.42
C PRO A 138 -3.19 -1.50 2.17
N PRO A 139 -2.13 -2.32 2.15
CA PRO A 139 -1.89 -3.24 1.06
C PRO A 139 -3.15 -4.07 0.75
N GLU A 140 -3.46 -4.23 -0.55
CA GLU A 140 -4.71 -4.86 -1.04
C GLU A 140 -6.00 -4.19 -0.52
N MET A 141 -5.90 -2.97 0.01
CA MET A 141 -6.95 -2.32 0.82
C MET A 141 -7.44 -3.20 1.99
N GLY A 142 -6.59 -4.10 2.45
CA GLY A 142 -6.87 -4.99 3.58
C GLY A 142 -6.97 -4.21 4.88
N PHE A 143 -8.19 -4.02 5.38
CA PHE A 143 -8.45 -3.26 6.60
C PHE A 143 -9.31 -4.04 7.59
N CYS A 144 -9.05 -3.80 8.87
CA CYS A 144 -9.91 -4.17 10.00
C CYS A 144 -9.77 -3.11 11.11
N MET A 145 -10.77 -3.01 11.96
CA MET A 145 -10.81 -1.99 13.03
C MET A 145 -9.63 -2.11 14.00
N GLU A 146 -9.09 -3.31 14.20
CA GLU A 146 -7.94 -3.60 15.06
C GLU A 146 -6.65 -2.91 14.61
N MET A 147 -6.56 -2.45 13.35
CA MET A 147 -5.43 -1.69 12.85
C MET A 147 -5.38 -0.25 13.40
N ILE A 148 -6.50 0.30 13.85
CA ILE A 148 -6.63 1.71 14.24
C ILE A 148 -5.60 2.12 15.32
N PRO A 149 -5.41 1.36 16.42
CA PRO A 149 -4.40 1.72 17.41
C PRO A 149 -2.97 1.78 16.86
N MET A 150 -2.61 0.86 15.95
CA MET A 150 -1.31 0.85 15.30
C MET A 150 -1.16 2.08 14.39
N LEU A 151 -2.14 2.35 13.52
CA LEU A 151 -2.11 3.51 12.63
C LEU A 151 -1.98 4.83 13.39
N ALA A 152 -2.73 4.98 14.48
CA ALA A 152 -2.66 6.16 15.34
C ALA A 152 -1.29 6.32 16.01
N ARG A 153 -0.69 5.23 16.55
CA ARG A 153 0.67 5.27 17.13
C ARG A 153 1.72 5.70 16.11
N HIS A 154 1.59 5.26 14.85
CA HIS A 154 2.49 5.66 13.76
C HIS A 154 2.21 7.07 13.22
N GLY A 155 1.21 7.78 13.75
CA GLY A 155 0.92 9.18 13.44
C GLY A 155 0.07 9.40 12.20
N PHE A 156 -0.50 8.34 11.59
CA PHE A 156 -1.43 8.47 10.49
C PHE A 156 -2.71 9.17 10.95
N LYS A 157 -3.24 10.04 10.10
CA LYS A 157 -4.46 10.81 10.35
C LYS A 157 -5.66 10.20 9.67
N TYR A 158 -5.44 9.54 8.52
CA TYR A 158 -6.51 8.89 7.78
C TYR A 158 -6.02 7.60 7.11
N VAL A 159 -6.98 6.74 6.80
CA VAL A 159 -6.79 5.48 6.06
C VAL A 159 -7.83 5.37 4.96
N LEU A 160 -7.43 4.86 3.79
CA LEU A 160 -8.36 4.53 2.73
C LEU A 160 -9.01 3.17 2.99
N VAL A 161 -10.32 3.11 2.75
CA VAL A 161 -11.10 1.87 2.82
C VAL A 161 -12.03 1.79 1.62
N ASP A 162 -12.37 0.58 1.17
CA ASP A 162 -13.37 0.46 0.11
C ASP A 162 -14.76 0.85 0.66
N SER A 163 -15.47 1.68 -0.08
CA SER A 163 -16.75 2.28 0.36
C SER A 163 -17.82 1.25 0.71
N ILE A 164 -17.77 0.06 0.13
CA ILE A 164 -18.73 -1.02 0.40
C ILE A 164 -18.60 -1.59 1.82
N TYR A 165 -17.47 -1.37 2.50
CA TYR A 165 -17.24 -1.85 3.86
C TYR A 165 -17.59 -0.82 4.93
N ILE A 166 -18.02 0.39 4.56
CA ILE A 166 -18.54 1.37 5.52
C ILE A 166 -19.81 0.83 6.14
N LYS A 167 -19.81 0.69 7.46
CA LYS A 167 -20.96 0.28 8.27
C LYS A 167 -21.47 1.47 9.08
N PRO A 168 -22.56 2.11 8.63
CA PRO A 168 -23.13 3.25 9.30
C PRO A 168 -23.68 2.89 10.69
N ARG A 169 -23.60 3.84 11.63
CA ARG A 169 -24.27 3.73 12.94
C ARG A 169 -25.70 4.29 12.93
N ARG A 170 -26.14 4.89 11.83
CA ARG A 170 -27.50 5.32 11.54
C ARG A 170 -27.86 4.97 10.10
N GLU A 171 -29.10 5.12 9.74
CA GLU A 171 -29.47 5.05 8.32
C GLU A 171 -28.78 6.16 7.53
N MET A 172 -28.08 5.80 6.47
CA MET A 172 -27.38 6.69 5.56
C MET A 172 -27.83 6.44 4.12
N ARG A 173 -27.89 7.52 3.36
CA ARG A 173 -28.09 7.43 1.91
C ARG A 173 -26.85 6.81 1.26
N TRP A 174 -27.03 6.29 0.04
CA TRP A 174 -25.94 5.68 -0.73
C TRP A 174 -24.76 6.61 -0.94
N GLU A 175 -25.02 7.91 -1.22
CA GLU A 175 -24.02 8.95 -1.45
C GLU A 175 -23.21 9.24 -0.17
N GLU A 176 -23.83 9.21 0.97
CA GLU A 176 -23.15 9.45 2.24
C GLU A 176 -22.07 8.42 2.50
N THR A 177 -22.35 7.12 2.30
CA THR A 177 -21.36 6.06 2.54
C THR A 177 -20.18 6.06 1.59
N ARG A 178 -20.26 6.83 0.48
CA ARG A 178 -19.24 6.82 -0.59
C ARG A 178 -18.45 8.11 -0.71
N TYR A 179 -19.10 9.26 -0.48
CA TYR A 179 -18.55 10.56 -0.84
C TYR A 179 -18.32 11.48 0.35
N ARG A 180 -18.17 10.88 1.54
CA ARG A 180 -17.92 11.59 2.79
C ARG A 180 -16.97 10.81 3.68
N PRO A 181 -15.89 11.43 4.22
CA PRO A 181 -15.03 10.82 5.24
C PRO A 181 -15.72 10.73 6.60
N TYR A 182 -15.27 9.77 7.41
CA TYR A 182 -15.83 9.48 8.73
C TYR A 182 -14.75 9.26 9.78
N LEU A 183 -15.12 9.35 11.07
CA LEU A 183 -14.30 8.88 12.17
C LEU A 183 -14.53 7.37 12.40
N ALA A 184 -13.48 6.65 12.72
CA ALA A 184 -13.56 5.27 13.20
C ALA A 184 -12.76 5.11 14.48
N ARG A 185 -13.32 4.41 15.49
CA ARG A 185 -12.70 4.24 16.80
C ARG A 185 -12.58 2.77 17.19
N PHE A 186 -11.42 2.41 17.69
CA PHE A 186 -11.15 1.08 18.21
C PHE A 186 -10.01 1.10 19.23
N GLY A 187 -10.11 0.33 20.30
CA GLY A 187 -9.03 0.16 21.28
C GLY A 187 -8.51 1.45 21.93
N GLY A 188 -9.40 2.46 22.10
CA GLY A 188 -9.04 3.77 22.67
C GLY A 188 -8.35 4.71 21.69
N ALA A 189 -8.21 4.35 20.43
CA ALA A 189 -7.66 5.18 19.36
C ALA A 189 -8.72 5.56 18.32
N GLU A 190 -8.41 6.59 17.54
CA GLU A 190 -9.28 7.14 16.49
C GLU A 190 -8.48 7.36 15.21
N ILE A 191 -9.14 7.18 14.07
CA ILE A 191 -8.62 7.53 12.74
C ILE A 191 -9.74 8.01 11.84
N ILE A 192 -9.42 8.84 10.84
CA ILE A 192 -10.36 9.17 9.77
C ILE A 192 -10.34 8.06 8.72
N VAL A 193 -11.51 7.55 8.34
CA VAL A 193 -11.65 6.64 7.20
C VAL A 193 -12.17 7.39 5.98
N VAL A 194 -11.49 7.21 4.86
CA VAL A 194 -11.82 7.85 3.58
C VAL A 194 -12.33 6.76 2.63
N PRO A 195 -13.61 6.79 2.25
CA PRO A 195 -14.18 5.81 1.32
C PRO A 195 -13.61 5.97 -0.08
N ARG A 196 -13.18 4.86 -0.70
CA ARG A 196 -12.84 4.77 -2.12
C ARG A 196 -14.06 4.34 -2.91
N ASP A 197 -14.41 5.06 -3.97
CA ASP A 197 -15.44 4.61 -4.91
C ASP A 197 -14.89 3.46 -5.76
N ARG A 198 -15.43 2.25 -5.55
CA ARG A 198 -14.99 1.03 -6.23
C ARG A 198 -15.24 1.09 -7.73
N ASP A 199 -16.43 1.51 -8.15
CA ASP A 199 -16.83 1.45 -9.55
C ASP A 199 -16.06 2.45 -10.40
N LEU A 200 -15.96 3.70 -9.93
CA LEU A 200 -15.17 4.73 -10.61
C LEU A 200 -13.68 4.38 -10.63
N SER A 201 -13.18 3.75 -9.59
CA SER A 201 -11.79 3.26 -9.56
C SER A 201 -11.56 2.13 -10.55
N ASN A 202 -12.46 1.16 -10.64
CA ASN A 202 -12.36 0.08 -11.62
C ASN A 202 -12.45 0.61 -13.05
N ALA A 203 -13.30 1.61 -13.28
CA ALA A 203 -13.35 2.30 -14.56
C ALA A 203 -12.03 3.04 -14.85
N GLN A 204 -11.43 3.73 -13.86
CA GLN A 204 -10.12 4.38 -13.96
C GLN A 204 -9.01 3.37 -14.37
N LEU A 205 -9.07 2.13 -13.89
CA LEU A 205 -8.13 1.07 -14.24
C LEU A 205 -8.30 0.59 -15.68
N SER A 206 -9.55 0.50 -16.15
CA SER A 206 -9.91 -0.13 -17.43
C SER A 206 -9.87 0.82 -18.63
N GLY A 207 -9.84 2.12 -18.39
CA GLY A 207 -9.89 3.18 -19.41
C GLY A 207 -11.19 3.99 -19.36
N LEU A 208 -11.06 5.30 -19.37
CA LEU A 208 -12.15 6.25 -19.19
C LEU A 208 -12.14 7.37 -20.24
N ASP A 209 -13.31 7.73 -20.74
CA ASP A 209 -13.52 9.03 -21.38
C ASP A 209 -13.64 10.13 -20.31
N PRO A 210 -12.89 11.24 -20.41
CA PRO A 210 -12.94 12.33 -19.42
C PRO A 210 -14.31 13.00 -19.30
N GLY A 211 -15.09 13.06 -20.38
CA GLY A 211 -16.45 13.61 -20.38
C GLY A 211 -17.42 12.69 -19.65
N TRP A 212 -17.35 11.41 -19.95
CA TRP A 212 -18.13 10.40 -19.22
C TRP A 212 -17.81 10.45 -17.71
N PHE A 213 -16.53 10.49 -17.34
CA PHE A 213 -16.12 10.54 -15.94
C PHE A 213 -16.66 11.78 -15.21
N GLN A 214 -16.59 12.95 -15.85
CA GLN A 214 -17.16 14.19 -15.31
C GLN A 214 -18.67 14.08 -15.11
N ASN A 215 -19.39 13.53 -16.09
CA ASN A 215 -20.84 13.34 -16.00
C ASN A 215 -21.21 12.34 -14.91
N GLU A 216 -20.46 11.24 -14.80
CA GLU A 216 -20.69 10.20 -13.79
C GLU A 216 -20.48 10.73 -12.37
N ILE A 217 -19.41 11.50 -12.13
CA ILE A 217 -19.21 12.19 -10.84
C ILE A 217 -20.39 13.08 -10.51
N HIS A 218 -20.85 13.88 -11.48
CA HIS A 218 -21.98 14.77 -11.27
C HIS A 218 -23.27 13.99 -10.92
N GLU A 219 -23.60 12.97 -11.68
CA GLU A 219 -24.79 12.13 -11.45
C GLU A 219 -24.77 11.43 -10.08
N ARG A 220 -23.61 10.93 -9.65
CA ARG A 220 -23.44 10.25 -8.38
C ARG A 220 -23.48 11.18 -7.16
N THR A 221 -23.15 12.47 -7.36
CA THR A 221 -23.09 13.44 -6.25
C THR A 221 -24.23 14.44 -6.24
N LYS A 222 -25.14 14.39 -7.21
CA LYS A 222 -26.22 15.40 -7.39
C LYS A 222 -27.17 15.53 -6.18
N PHE A 223 -27.30 14.48 -5.38
CA PHE A 223 -28.12 14.48 -4.18
C PHE A 223 -27.34 14.71 -2.88
N CYS A 224 -26.04 14.97 -2.96
CA CYS A 224 -25.26 15.33 -1.77
C CYS A 224 -25.71 16.71 -1.27
N ASP A 225 -25.93 16.82 0.03
CA ASP A 225 -26.18 18.06 0.76
C ASP A 225 -24.97 18.51 1.59
N PHE A 226 -23.80 17.94 1.28
CA PHE A 226 -22.51 18.18 1.91
C PHE A 226 -21.42 18.33 0.83
N PRO A 227 -20.25 18.91 1.15
CA PRO A 227 -19.10 18.90 0.24
C PRO A 227 -18.72 17.46 -0.12
N ALA A 228 -18.95 17.05 -1.38
CA ALA A 228 -18.77 15.68 -1.81
C ALA A 228 -17.29 15.40 -2.16
N LEU A 229 -16.71 14.36 -1.58
CA LEU A 229 -15.37 13.88 -1.89
C LEU A 229 -15.45 12.56 -2.66
N VAL A 230 -15.19 12.60 -3.95
CA VAL A 230 -15.04 11.38 -4.77
C VAL A 230 -13.59 10.95 -4.72
N THR A 231 -13.31 9.77 -4.19
CA THR A 231 -11.95 9.23 -4.12
C THR A 231 -11.82 8.03 -5.06
N THR A 232 -10.94 8.13 -6.06
CA THR A 232 -10.62 7.04 -6.97
C THR A 232 -9.17 6.60 -6.79
N TRP A 233 -8.94 5.28 -6.77
CA TRP A 233 -7.61 4.73 -6.54
C TRP A 233 -7.44 3.38 -7.22
N THR A 234 -6.37 3.23 -8.01
CA THR A 234 -6.05 2.01 -8.76
C THR A 234 -4.56 1.73 -8.73
N ASP A 235 -4.17 0.58 -9.26
CA ASP A 235 -2.77 0.39 -9.64
C ASP A 235 -2.37 1.41 -10.72
N GLY A 236 -1.13 1.84 -10.69
CA GLY A 236 -0.59 2.85 -11.61
C GLY A 236 0.28 2.26 -12.72
N GLU A 237 0.46 0.94 -12.77
CA GLU A 237 1.28 0.24 -13.73
C GLU A 237 0.60 -0.99 -14.39
N ASN A 238 -0.61 -1.33 -13.97
CA ASN A 238 -1.30 -2.50 -14.50
C ASN A 238 -2.12 -2.20 -15.75
N GLY A 239 -2.13 -3.18 -16.69
CA GLY A 239 -2.91 -3.12 -17.91
C GLY A 239 -2.34 -2.22 -19.02
N GLY A 240 -2.81 -2.43 -20.27
CA GLY A 240 -2.36 -1.71 -21.45
C GLY A 240 -2.63 -0.21 -21.40
N TRP A 241 -3.62 0.21 -20.63
CA TRP A 241 -3.99 1.59 -20.40
C TRP A 241 -2.89 2.44 -19.76
N PHE A 242 -2.17 1.90 -18.75
CA PHE A 242 -1.02 2.54 -18.13
C PHE A 242 0.29 2.26 -18.88
N ARG A 243 0.43 1.04 -19.43
CA ARG A 243 1.67 0.54 -20.05
C ARG A 243 1.84 0.93 -21.52
N THR A 244 0.82 1.49 -22.17
CA THR A 244 0.92 1.88 -23.59
C THR A 244 2.15 2.77 -23.85
N SER A 245 2.85 2.50 -24.97
CA SER A 245 3.93 3.38 -25.45
C SER A 245 3.40 4.69 -26.02
N GLN A 246 2.15 4.70 -26.47
CA GLN A 246 1.46 5.88 -26.99
C GLN A 246 0.78 6.63 -25.84
N VAL A 247 1.50 7.56 -25.22
CA VAL A 247 1.04 8.30 -24.03
C VAL A 247 -0.31 8.98 -24.27
N GLU A 248 -0.56 9.48 -25.46
CA GLU A 248 -1.77 10.17 -25.86
C GLU A 248 -3.03 9.30 -25.81
N SER A 249 -2.89 7.99 -25.98
CA SER A 249 -4.01 7.02 -25.94
C SER A 249 -4.19 6.35 -24.58
N GLY A 250 -3.28 6.59 -23.63
CA GLY A 250 -3.29 5.98 -22.31
C GLY A 250 -3.83 6.90 -21.21
N PHE A 251 -3.68 6.43 -19.96
CA PHE A 251 -4.15 7.14 -18.77
C PHE A 251 -3.72 8.61 -18.73
N TRP A 252 -2.44 8.89 -19.00
CA TRP A 252 -1.91 10.24 -18.86
C TRP A 252 -2.39 11.20 -19.93
N GLY A 253 -2.33 10.81 -21.20
CA GLY A 253 -2.65 11.69 -22.32
C GLY A 253 -4.14 11.74 -22.65
N PHE A 254 -4.84 10.61 -22.62
CA PHE A 254 -6.26 10.56 -22.99
C PHE A 254 -7.20 10.93 -21.83
N PHE A 255 -6.85 10.58 -20.58
CA PHE A 255 -7.74 10.80 -19.44
C PHE A 255 -7.27 11.94 -18.53
N TYR A 256 -6.07 11.81 -17.92
CA TYR A 256 -5.68 12.73 -16.85
C TYR A 256 -5.34 14.13 -17.35
N LYS A 257 -4.61 14.24 -18.45
CA LYS A 257 -4.30 15.52 -19.09
C LYS A 257 -5.56 16.34 -19.42
N PRO A 258 -6.58 15.81 -20.13
CA PRO A 258 -7.82 16.55 -20.39
C PRO A 258 -8.58 16.97 -19.12
N ILE A 259 -8.54 16.19 -18.05
CA ILE A 259 -9.11 16.59 -16.76
C ILE A 259 -8.39 17.83 -16.20
N LEU A 260 -7.07 17.84 -16.23
CA LEU A 260 -6.27 18.97 -15.74
C LEU A 260 -6.44 20.22 -16.63
N ASP A 261 -6.50 20.03 -17.94
CA ASP A 261 -6.76 21.14 -18.90
C ASP A 261 -8.13 21.78 -18.66
N ARG A 262 -9.18 20.96 -18.46
CA ARG A 262 -10.52 21.46 -18.12
C ARG A 262 -10.55 22.18 -16.78
N TYR A 263 -9.84 21.67 -15.78
CA TYR A 263 -9.74 22.33 -14.48
C TYR A 263 -9.05 23.69 -14.60
N ARG A 264 -7.92 23.77 -15.31
CA ARG A 264 -7.20 25.03 -15.59
C ARG A 264 -8.06 26.04 -16.37
N ALA A 265 -8.90 25.55 -17.26
CA ALA A 265 -9.85 26.37 -18.04
C ALA A 265 -11.12 26.75 -17.26
N GLY A 266 -11.34 26.26 -16.05
CA GLY A 266 -12.56 26.49 -15.25
C GLY A 266 -13.81 25.80 -15.80
N THR A 267 -13.66 24.76 -16.61
CA THR A 267 -14.75 24.00 -17.24
C THR A 267 -14.97 22.62 -16.66
N LEU A 268 -14.18 22.22 -15.66
CA LEU A 268 -14.34 20.96 -14.94
C LEU A 268 -15.39 21.13 -13.82
N GLY A 269 -16.35 20.24 -13.75
CA GLY A 269 -17.45 20.29 -12.78
C GLY A 269 -17.08 19.88 -11.35
N PHE A 270 -15.80 19.61 -11.08
CA PHE A 270 -15.27 19.25 -9.75
C PHE A 270 -13.86 19.81 -9.56
N THR A 271 -13.40 19.84 -8.33
CA THR A 271 -12.08 20.38 -7.94
C THR A 271 -11.13 19.24 -7.58
N PRO A 272 -10.02 19.03 -8.30
CA PRO A 272 -8.93 18.16 -7.84
C PRO A 272 -8.38 18.66 -6.49
N ILE A 273 -8.22 17.75 -5.52
CA ILE A 273 -7.81 18.13 -4.17
C ILE A 273 -6.91 17.06 -3.54
N HIS A 274 -5.97 17.46 -2.70
CA HIS A 274 -5.29 16.53 -1.79
C HIS A 274 -6.19 16.16 -0.60
N LEU A 275 -6.13 14.92 -0.16
CA LEU A 275 -6.94 14.43 0.96
C LEU A 275 -6.66 15.20 2.25
N SER A 276 -5.40 15.50 2.55
CA SER A 276 -5.05 16.31 3.71
C SER A 276 -5.65 17.72 3.65
N GLU A 277 -5.74 18.32 2.47
CA GLU A 277 -6.38 19.62 2.27
C GLU A 277 -7.89 19.53 2.48
N TYR A 278 -8.55 18.52 1.87
CA TYR A 278 -9.97 18.30 2.03
C TYR A 278 -10.33 18.10 3.53
N LEU A 279 -9.63 17.21 4.21
CA LEU A 279 -9.89 16.89 5.62
C LEU A 279 -9.65 18.07 6.56
N ARG A 280 -8.74 18.97 6.23
CA ARG A 280 -8.54 20.22 6.96
C ARG A 280 -9.68 21.21 6.75
N ARG A 281 -10.25 21.28 5.54
CA ARG A 281 -11.39 22.16 5.19
C ARG A 281 -12.71 21.62 5.75
N PHE A 282 -12.88 20.30 5.71
CA PHE A 282 -14.13 19.59 6.04
C PHE A 282 -13.83 18.43 6.99
N PRO A 283 -13.46 18.69 8.25
CA PRO A 283 -13.15 17.64 9.20
C PRO A 283 -14.41 16.78 9.48
N PRO A 284 -14.31 15.45 9.44
CA PRO A 284 -15.44 14.60 9.75
C PRO A 284 -15.79 14.66 11.24
N THR A 285 -17.09 14.65 11.52
CA THR A 285 -17.62 14.62 12.89
C THR A 285 -18.45 13.38 13.19
N GLU A 286 -18.82 12.65 12.15
CA GLU A 286 -19.69 11.49 12.24
C GLU A 286 -18.86 10.20 12.28
N GLU A 287 -19.32 9.24 13.10
CA GLU A 287 -18.59 8.01 13.35
C GLU A 287 -19.26 6.83 12.63
N VAL A 288 -18.41 5.96 12.08
CA VAL A 288 -18.81 4.69 11.46
C VAL A 288 -17.96 3.54 12.00
N GLU A 289 -18.43 2.31 11.78
CA GLU A 289 -17.60 1.12 11.79
C GLU A 289 -17.20 0.77 10.35
N VAL A 290 -16.14 -0.03 10.21
CA VAL A 290 -15.71 -0.55 8.91
C VAL A 290 -15.65 -2.07 9.01
N HIS A 291 -16.38 -2.76 8.14
CA HIS A 291 -16.27 -4.20 8.04
C HIS A 291 -14.86 -4.61 7.61
N ARG A 292 -14.38 -5.70 8.17
CA ARG A 292 -13.14 -6.33 7.74
C ARG A 292 -13.26 -6.73 6.28
N GLY A 293 -12.30 -6.30 5.45
CA GLY A 293 -12.34 -6.56 4.01
C GLY A 293 -11.09 -6.08 3.29
N ALA A 294 -11.07 -6.30 1.99
CA ALA A 294 -10.03 -5.87 1.06
C ALA A 294 -10.68 -5.52 -0.29
N TRP A 295 -9.93 -4.92 -1.21
CA TRP A 295 -10.49 -4.69 -2.53
C TRP A 295 -10.78 -6.02 -3.27
N ASN A 296 -11.79 -6.01 -4.16
CA ASN A 296 -12.21 -7.15 -4.99
C ASN A 296 -12.69 -8.42 -4.26
N THR A 297 -12.65 -8.48 -2.93
CA THR A 297 -13.06 -9.70 -2.20
C THR A 297 -14.53 -10.02 -2.35
N GLU A 298 -15.39 -9.01 -2.32
CA GLU A 298 -16.84 -9.20 -2.50
C GLU A 298 -17.21 -9.77 -3.86
N HIS A 299 -16.52 -9.33 -4.93
CA HIS A 299 -16.78 -9.82 -6.28
C HIS A 299 -16.49 -11.30 -6.45
N HIS A 300 -15.56 -11.83 -5.67
CA HIS A 300 -15.15 -13.21 -5.78
C HIS A 300 -15.85 -14.11 -4.76
N TRP A 301 -16.01 -13.64 -3.51
CA TRP A 301 -16.34 -14.55 -2.40
C TRP A 301 -17.14 -13.89 -1.28
N GLY A 302 -17.90 -12.86 -1.56
CA GLY A 302 -18.81 -12.27 -0.58
C GLY A 302 -18.13 -11.51 0.56
N GLY A 303 -16.97 -10.88 0.33
CA GLY A 303 -16.32 -10.02 1.30
C GLY A 303 -15.34 -10.71 2.26
N ASP A 304 -15.09 -12.01 2.09
CA ASP A 304 -14.04 -12.72 2.81
C ASP A 304 -12.67 -12.60 2.10
N PHE A 305 -11.61 -13.10 2.75
CA PHE A 305 -10.26 -13.09 2.19
C PHE A 305 -9.93 -14.35 1.37
N THR A 306 -10.91 -15.00 0.78
CA THR A 306 -10.74 -16.29 0.07
C THR A 306 -9.69 -16.23 -1.03
N GLN A 307 -9.48 -15.07 -1.65
CA GLN A 307 -8.42 -14.85 -2.64
C GLN A 307 -7.02 -15.21 -2.10
N TRP A 308 -6.77 -14.97 -0.81
CA TRP A 308 -5.51 -15.26 -0.13
C TRP A 308 -5.58 -16.50 0.78
N THR A 309 -6.78 -17.01 1.08
CA THR A 309 -7.01 -18.07 2.08
C THR A 309 -7.84 -19.24 1.57
N GLY A 310 -8.23 -19.25 0.29
CA GLY A 310 -9.22 -20.21 -0.24
C GLY A 310 -8.70 -21.63 -0.36
N SER A 311 -7.44 -21.85 -0.74
CA SER A 311 -6.86 -23.17 -0.88
C SER A 311 -6.29 -23.73 0.43
N LEU A 312 -6.19 -25.06 0.51
CA LEU A 312 -5.53 -25.73 1.65
C LEU A 312 -4.05 -25.30 1.81
N LEU A 313 -3.36 -25.06 0.69
CA LEU A 313 -1.96 -24.66 0.73
C LEU A 313 -1.80 -23.25 1.28
N GLN A 314 -2.68 -22.31 0.87
CA GLN A 314 -2.71 -20.96 1.43
C GLN A 314 -2.99 -21.00 2.95
N LYS A 315 -4.00 -21.76 3.38
CA LYS A 315 -4.32 -21.92 4.82
C LYS A 315 -3.13 -22.45 5.60
N LYS A 316 -2.48 -23.50 5.10
CA LYS A 316 -1.26 -24.05 5.71
C LYS A 316 -0.15 -22.99 5.78
N GLY A 317 0.05 -22.19 4.74
CA GLY A 317 1.05 -21.11 4.73
C GLY A 317 0.76 -20.07 5.81
N TRP A 318 -0.50 -19.64 5.98
CA TRP A 318 -0.88 -18.71 7.03
C TRP A 318 -0.74 -19.28 8.44
N ASP A 319 -1.04 -20.57 8.64
CA ASP A 319 -0.85 -21.20 9.94
C ASP A 319 0.64 -21.32 10.29
N GLU A 320 1.48 -21.70 9.32
CA GLU A 320 2.92 -21.75 9.52
C GLU A 320 3.54 -20.38 9.78
N LEU A 321 3.05 -19.34 9.09
CA LEU A 321 3.47 -17.96 9.31
C LEU A 321 3.16 -17.49 10.74
N LYS A 322 1.97 -17.82 11.28
CA LYS A 322 1.61 -17.53 12.68
C LYS A 322 2.55 -18.23 13.66
N ASN A 323 2.89 -19.51 13.38
CA ASN A 323 3.81 -20.28 14.22
C ASN A 323 5.21 -19.65 14.21
N ALA A 324 5.72 -19.29 13.04
CA ALA A 324 7.03 -18.67 12.88
C ALA A 324 7.11 -17.31 13.58
N SER A 325 6.07 -16.47 13.45
CA SER A 325 5.98 -15.20 14.18
C SER A 325 5.99 -15.42 15.70
N ALA A 326 5.17 -16.34 16.20
CA ALA A 326 5.16 -16.66 17.63
C ALA A 326 6.55 -17.14 18.12
N TYR A 327 7.23 -17.97 17.33
CA TYR A 327 8.59 -18.45 17.65
C TYR A 327 9.61 -17.32 17.61
N TYR A 328 9.56 -16.44 16.60
CA TYR A 328 10.41 -15.26 16.53
C TYR A 328 10.31 -14.42 17.80
N TRP A 329 9.10 -14.06 18.20
CA TRP A 329 8.88 -13.22 19.37
C TRP A 329 9.32 -13.91 20.67
N GLN A 330 9.19 -15.23 20.76
CA GLN A 330 9.73 -16.01 21.88
C GLN A 330 11.27 -15.94 21.96
N VAL A 331 11.96 -16.14 20.83
CA VAL A 331 13.42 -16.07 20.74
C VAL A 331 13.91 -14.65 21.02
N LYS A 332 13.27 -13.66 20.40
CA LYS A 332 13.57 -12.23 20.60
C LYS A 332 13.48 -11.83 22.06
N LYS A 333 12.41 -12.22 22.75
CA LYS A 333 12.22 -11.95 24.18
C LYS A 333 13.32 -12.61 25.03
N LYS A 334 13.71 -13.85 24.72
CA LYS A 334 14.80 -14.53 25.42
C LYS A 334 16.15 -13.86 25.22
N PHE A 335 16.43 -13.40 24.02
CA PHE A 335 17.64 -12.67 23.70
C PHE A 335 17.67 -11.31 24.42
N ASP A 336 16.63 -10.51 24.32
CA ASP A 336 16.57 -9.18 24.93
C ASP A 336 16.78 -9.25 26.47
N ALA A 337 16.20 -10.24 27.11
CA ALA A 337 16.36 -10.45 28.56
C ALA A 337 17.80 -10.83 28.99
N ARG A 338 18.67 -11.22 28.07
CA ARG A 338 20.03 -11.72 28.35
C ARG A 338 21.13 -10.99 27.57
N ALA A 339 20.79 -10.12 26.61
CA ALA A 339 21.73 -9.53 25.65
C ALA A 339 22.98 -8.91 26.33
N GLU A 340 22.78 -8.19 27.43
CA GLU A 340 23.89 -7.56 28.19
C GLU A 340 24.83 -8.57 28.88
N LYS A 341 24.36 -9.81 29.11
CA LYS A 341 25.13 -10.86 29.80
C LYS A 341 25.76 -11.85 28.83
N LEU A 342 25.43 -11.78 27.54
CA LEU A 342 25.95 -12.66 26.52
C LEU A 342 27.21 -12.07 25.88
N SER A 343 28.36 -12.77 26.03
CA SER A 343 29.62 -12.34 25.40
C SER A 343 29.58 -12.38 23.86
N ASN A 344 28.64 -13.14 23.29
CA ASN A 344 28.41 -13.26 21.84
C ASN A 344 27.14 -12.59 21.34
N ALA A 345 26.60 -11.61 22.06
CA ALA A 345 25.39 -10.89 21.70
C ALA A 345 25.48 -10.26 20.30
N ASP A 346 26.66 -9.75 19.92
CA ASP A 346 26.91 -9.13 18.63
C ASP A 346 26.89 -10.13 17.46
N GLU A 347 27.14 -11.43 17.72
CA GLU A 347 26.98 -12.49 16.72
C GLU A 347 25.53 -12.98 16.61
N ILE A 348 24.74 -12.87 17.67
CA ILE A 348 23.36 -13.34 17.72
C ILE A 348 22.41 -12.32 17.15
N ARG A 349 22.62 -11.03 17.45
CA ARG A 349 21.75 -9.93 17.01
C ARG A 349 21.49 -9.92 15.49
N PRO A 350 22.50 -10.05 14.60
CA PRO A 350 22.27 -10.12 13.16
C PRO A 350 21.40 -11.30 12.72
N LEU A 351 21.53 -12.46 13.38
CA LEU A 351 20.71 -13.65 13.08
C LEU A 351 19.22 -13.37 13.36
N ILE A 352 18.92 -12.74 14.49
CA ILE A 352 17.55 -12.38 14.86
C ILE A 352 16.98 -11.33 13.91
N VAL A 353 17.77 -10.33 13.51
CA VAL A 353 17.34 -9.30 12.54
C VAL A 353 17.06 -9.91 11.16
N GLN A 354 17.95 -10.78 10.68
CA GLN A 354 17.77 -11.47 9.40
C GLN A 354 16.57 -12.42 9.43
N ALA A 355 16.38 -13.16 10.54
CA ALA A 355 15.21 -14.00 10.70
C ALA A 355 13.90 -13.20 10.62
N TYR A 356 13.90 -11.99 11.19
CA TYR A 356 12.73 -11.12 11.13
C TYR A 356 12.47 -10.59 9.71
N ASP A 357 13.51 -10.23 8.98
CA ASP A 357 13.38 -9.79 7.59
C ASP A 357 12.79 -10.90 6.70
N HIS A 358 13.23 -12.15 6.86
CA HIS A 358 12.65 -13.31 6.18
C HIS A 358 11.19 -13.56 6.57
N LEU A 359 10.86 -13.47 7.87
CA LEU A 359 9.50 -13.62 8.37
C LEU A 359 8.58 -12.56 7.74
N LEU A 360 8.95 -11.28 7.82
CA LEU A 360 8.16 -10.19 7.26
C LEU A 360 8.04 -10.29 5.73
N THR A 361 9.06 -10.77 5.03
CA THR A 361 9.02 -11.03 3.60
C THR A 361 8.03 -12.16 3.26
N ALA A 362 7.94 -13.19 4.10
CA ALA A 362 7.00 -14.29 3.93
C ALA A 362 5.52 -13.85 4.02
N GLU A 363 5.23 -12.71 4.68
CA GLU A 363 3.89 -12.11 4.81
C GLU A 363 3.38 -11.43 3.53
N THR A 364 4.19 -11.29 2.49
CA THR A 364 3.83 -10.60 1.24
C THR A 364 2.52 -11.14 0.65
N SER A 365 1.56 -10.26 0.36
CA SER A 365 0.26 -10.62 -0.21
C SER A 365 0.37 -11.47 -1.47
N CYS A 366 1.29 -11.13 -2.36
CA CYS A 366 1.52 -11.83 -3.63
C CYS A 366 1.91 -13.30 -3.45
N ASN A 367 2.56 -13.67 -2.33
CA ASN A 367 2.87 -15.06 -2.02
C ASN A 367 1.61 -15.92 -1.93
N PHE A 368 0.49 -15.33 -1.53
CA PHE A 368 -0.79 -16.03 -1.37
C PHE A 368 -1.76 -15.78 -2.53
N TYR A 369 -1.56 -14.71 -3.31
CA TYR A 369 -2.45 -14.33 -4.41
C TYR A 369 -2.25 -15.16 -5.68
N TRP A 370 -0.99 -15.37 -6.11
CA TRP A 370 -0.64 -15.90 -7.43
C TRP A 370 -0.63 -17.43 -7.53
N GLY A 371 -1.24 -18.12 -6.57
CA GLY A 371 -1.38 -19.58 -6.59
C GLY A 371 -0.19 -20.34 -5.97
N SER A 372 -0.18 -21.67 -6.15
CA SER A 372 0.66 -22.59 -5.37
C SER A 372 2.16 -22.32 -5.47
N ARG A 373 2.68 -21.94 -6.64
CA ARG A 373 4.11 -21.65 -6.82
C ARG A 373 4.58 -20.47 -5.98
N TRP A 374 3.70 -19.48 -5.77
CA TRP A 374 4.02 -18.31 -4.98
C TRP A 374 3.92 -18.58 -3.48
N VAL A 375 3.00 -19.45 -3.06
CA VAL A 375 2.92 -19.87 -1.64
C VAL A 375 4.23 -20.54 -1.18
N HIS A 376 4.92 -21.27 -2.06
CA HIS A 376 6.22 -21.84 -1.74
C HIS A 376 7.28 -20.79 -1.39
N ARG A 377 7.23 -19.59 -1.95
CA ARG A 377 8.12 -18.48 -1.55
C ARG A 377 7.94 -18.08 -0.07
N SER A 378 6.70 -18.16 0.43
CA SER A 378 6.45 -17.94 1.86
C SER A 378 7.10 -19.05 2.68
N PHE A 379 6.93 -20.34 2.31
CA PHE A 379 7.57 -21.45 3.01
C PHE A 379 9.10 -21.36 3.02
N ASP A 380 9.71 -21.01 1.88
CA ASP A 380 11.16 -20.83 1.77
C ASP A 380 11.66 -19.74 2.75
N GLY A 381 10.94 -18.62 2.83
CA GLY A 381 11.24 -17.55 3.78
C GLY A 381 11.08 -17.99 5.24
N LEU A 382 10.05 -18.78 5.54
CA LEU A 382 9.82 -19.31 6.89
C LEU A 382 10.87 -20.35 7.28
N GLU A 383 11.34 -21.20 6.37
CA GLU A 383 12.43 -22.13 6.61
C GLU A 383 13.72 -21.39 7.01
N GLN A 384 14.06 -20.32 6.28
CA GLN A 384 15.20 -19.46 6.66
C GLN A 384 14.99 -18.79 8.02
N THR A 385 13.77 -18.36 8.31
CA THR A 385 13.43 -17.80 9.62
C THR A 385 13.72 -18.78 10.75
N TYR A 386 13.24 -20.02 10.65
CA TYR A 386 13.49 -21.07 11.66
C TYR A 386 14.96 -21.39 11.78
N HIS A 387 15.67 -21.59 10.66
CA HIS A 387 17.10 -21.90 10.66
C HIS A 387 17.93 -20.85 11.41
N LEU A 388 17.68 -19.57 11.16
CA LEU A 388 18.37 -18.46 11.81
C LEU A 388 18.03 -18.35 13.29
N LEU A 389 16.77 -18.56 13.67
CA LEU A 389 16.33 -18.54 15.06
C LEU A 389 16.90 -19.71 15.87
N ASP A 390 16.93 -20.91 15.29
CA ASP A 390 17.53 -22.08 15.92
C ASP A 390 19.04 -21.89 16.15
N THR A 391 19.74 -21.33 15.16
CA THR A 391 21.16 -20.95 15.29
C THR A 391 21.37 -19.94 16.42
N ALA A 392 20.53 -18.92 16.50
CA ALA A 392 20.56 -17.92 17.55
C ALA A 392 20.33 -18.58 18.95
N MET A 393 19.36 -19.48 19.06
CA MET A 393 19.07 -20.21 20.29
C MET A 393 20.24 -21.10 20.74
N GLN A 394 20.86 -21.82 19.82
CA GLN A 394 22.04 -22.65 20.10
C GLN A 394 23.21 -21.80 20.62
N LYS A 395 23.49 -20.66 19.98
CA LYS A 395 24.52 -19.71 20.43
C LYS A 395 24.22 -19.12 21.80
N MET A 396 22.97 -18.85 22.16
CA MET A 396 22.59 -18.41 23.52
C MET A 396 22.77 -19.50 24.57
N GLN A 397 22.54 -20.77 24.23
CA GLN A 397 22.67 -21.89 25.15
C GLN A 397 24.13 -22.25 25.41
N SER A 398 25.01 -22.23 24.41
CA SER A 398 26.43 -22.57 24.53
C SER A 398 27.19 -21.68 25.52
N GLN A 399 26.69 -20.49 25.81
CA GLN A 399 27.25 -19.57 26.81
C GLN A 399 26.73 -19.85 28.23
N SER A 400 25.52 -20.40 28.37
CA SER A 400 24.97 -20.75 29.71
C SER A 400 25.70 -21.92 30.37
N GLY A 401 26.34 -22.80 29.59
CA GLY A 401 27.11 -23.94 30.10
C GLY A 401 28.57 -23.63 30.49
N ARG A 402 29.05 -22.38 30.25
CA ARG A 402 30.39 -21.92 30.66
C ARG A 402 30.42 -21.13 31.98
N LEU A 403 29.25 -20.87 32.56
CA LEU A 403 29.07 -20.10 33.79
C LEU A 403 28.74 -21.00 35.00
N THR A 404 28.73 -22.33 34.82
CA THR A 404 28.64 -23.34 35.87
C THR A 404 30.00 -24.07 36.01
#